data_b7199a31305828990033ffaac238c851
#
_entry.id   b7199a31305828990033ffaac238c851
#
_cell.length_a   1.000
_cell.length_b   1.000
_cell.length_c   1.000
_cell.angle_alpha   90.00
_cell.angle_beta   90.00
_cell.angle_gamma   90.00
#
_symmetry.space_group_name_H-M   'P 1'
#
loop_
_entity.id
_entity.type
_entity.pdbx_description
1 polymer ?
#
loop_
_entity_poly.entity_id
_entity_poly.type
_entity_poly.pdbx_seq_one_letter_code
_entity_poly.pdbx_strand_id
1 'polypeptide(L)'
;MNLIHRSIWNDQTGTFVAVSEITRSAGKKISSCTAAAGTGSSFSLKILAVSLMMACGAGVHAQPVGGVVSAGSATIGGTAGAMTITQTTPNVAINWLSFGINAGQSVQFVQPGSSSVALNRVIGSDPSNILGSLTANGKVFLVNPNGILFGAGASVNVGGLE
;
A
#
# COMPACT_ATOMS: atom_id res chain seq x y z
N MET A 1 -49.76 44.65 -11.25
CA MET A 1 -48.57 44.71 -10.37
C MET A 1 -47.43 43.99 -11.10
N ASN A 2 -46.40 44.72 -11.49
CA ASN A 2 -45.25 44.12 -12.15
C ASN A 2 -44.28 43.62 -11.07
N LEU A 3 -44.17 42.31 -10.91
CA LEU A 3 -43.21 41.71 -9.98
C LEU A 3 -41.85 41.67 -10.68
N ILE A 4 -40.92 42.50 -10.26
CA ILE A 4 -39.56 42.52 -10.75
C ILE A 4 -38.77 41.50 -9.95
N HIS A 5 -38.18 40.54 -10.65
CA HIS A 5 -37.28 39.51 -10.07
C HIS A 5 -35.86 39.74 -10.57
N ARG A 6 -34.87 39.52 -9.69
CA ARG A 6 -33.47 39.47 -10.06
C ARG A 6 -32.91 38.09 -9.74
N SER A 7 -31.96 37.62 -10.54
CA SER A 7 -31.25 36.38 -10.28
C SER A 7 -30.06 36.66 -9.40
N ILE A 8 -29.89 35.84 -8.36
CA ILE A 8 -28.71 35.87 -7.48
C ILE A 8 -28.06 34.50 -7.57
N TRP A 9 -26.72 34.49 -7.65
CA TRP A 9 -25.94 33.27 -7.62
C TRP A 9 -25.94 32.69 -6.21
N ASN A 10 -26.20 31.40 -6.09
CA ASN A 10 -26.13 30.66 -4.84
C ASN A 10 -24.88 29.79 -4.83
N ASP A 11 -23.89 30.15 -4.01
CA ASP A 11 -22.61 29.45 -3.91
C ASP A 11 -22.72 28.03 -3.29
N GLN A 12 -23.79 27.73 -2.57
CA GLN A 12 -24.00 26.41 -1.98
C GLN A 12 -24.59 25.41 -2.96
N THR A 13 -25.38 25.85 -3.91
CA THR A 13 -26.03 24.97 -4.89
C THR A 13 -25.45 25.09 -6.29
N GLY A 14 -24.58 26.09 -6.53
CA GLY A 14 -23.98 26.35 -7.83
C GLY A 14 -24.96 26.75 -8.93
N THR A 15 -26.11 27.39 -8.55
CA THR A 15 -27.19 27.76 -9.48
C THR A 15 -27.65 29.18 -9.27
N PHE A 16 -28.24 29.80 -10.32
CA PHE A 16 -28.92 31.07 -10.19
C PHE A 16 -30.35 30.87 -9.65
N VAL A 17 -30.71 31.62 -8.62
CA VAL A 17 -32.06 31.62 -8.03
C VAL A 17 -32.71 32.98 -8.27
N ALA A 18 -33.95 32.97 -8.79
CA ALA A 18 -34.73 34.18 -8.95
C ALA A 18 -35.31 34.60 -7.59
N VAL A 19 -35.00 35.81 -7.14
CA VAL A 19 -35.50 36.35 -5.88
C VAL A 19 -36.26 37.63 -6.12
N SER A 20 -37.29 37.89 -5.32
CA SER A 20 -38.03 39.15 -5.32
C SER A 20 -37.13 40.30 -4.84
N GLU A 21 -37.22 41.45 -5.45
CA GLU A 21 -36.45 42.65 -5.05
C GLU A 21 -36.66 43.11 -3.62
N ILE A 22 -37.74 42.65 -2.97
CA ILE A 22 -38.06 42.99 -1.58
C ILE A 22 -37.26 42.12 -0.59
N THR A 23 -36.59 41.06 -1.07
CA THR A 23 -35.79 40.18 -0.21
C THR A 23 -34.45 40.83 0.14
N ARG A 24 -34.29 41.30 1.38
CA ARG A 24 -33.03 41.77 1.88
C ARG A 24 -32.12 40.54 2.08
N SER A 25 -30.95 40.53 1.47
CA SER A 25 -29.93 39.54 1.77
C SER A 25 -29.54 39.72 3.24
N ALA A 26 -29.74 38.66 4.05
CA ALA A 26 -29.15 38.59 5.37
C ALA A 26 -27.63 38.41 5.18
N GLY A 27 -26.90 39.53 5.19
CA GLY A 27 -25.46 39.51 5.19
C GLY A 27 -25.01 38.72 6.41
N LYS A 28 -24.15 37.75 6.18
CA LYS A 28 -23.46 37.00 7.24
C LYS A 28 -22.77 38.06 8.13
N LYS A 29 -23.28 38.30 9.33
CA LYS A 29 -22.55 39.07 10.34
C LYS A 29 -21.29 38.28 10.63
N ILE A 30 -20.15 38.83 10.24
CA ILE A 30 -18.85 38.34 10.73
C ILE A 30 -18.87 38.72 12.22
N SER A 31 -19.13 37.74 13.07
CA SER A 31 -18.84 37.86 14.48
C SER A 31 -17.35 37.99 14.61
N SER A 32 -16.89 39.23 14.89
CA SER A 32 -15.54 39.43 15.42
C SER A 32 -15.51 38.71 16.77
N CYS A 33 -14.97 37.48 16.79
CA CYS A 33 -14.59 36.85 18.02
C CYS A 33 -13.47 37.67 18.62
N THR A 34 -13.79 38.54 19.56
CA THR A 34 -12.81 39.07 20.49
C THR A 34 -12.22 37.87 21.20
N ALA A 35 -10.96 37.57 20.89
CA ALA A 35 -10.21 36.54 21.56
C ALA A 35 -10.10 36.92 23.03
N ALA A 36 -10.89 36.28 23.88
CA ALA A 36 -10.62 36.22 25.30
C ALA A 36 -9.26 35.51 25.42
N ALA A 37 -8.28 36.20 25.98
CA ALA A 37 -6.99 35.64 26.35
C ALA A 37 -7.23 34.60 27.45
N GLY A 38 -7.52 33.35 27.04
CA GLY A 38 -7.54 32.17 27.89
C GLY A 38 -6.18 31.49 27.74
N THR A 39 -5.47 31.45 28.83
CA THR A 39 -4.19 30.75 29.02
C THR A 39 -4.22 29.33 28.45
N GLY A 40 -3.30 29.06 27.53
CA GLY A 40 -2.63 27.75 27.40
C GLY A 40 -3.39 26.61 26.81
N SER A 41 -3.23 26.39 25.55
CA SER A 41 -2.63 25.20 24.97
C SER A 41 -2.25 25.55 23.54
N SER A 42 -1.00 25.93 23.36
CA SER A 42 -0.39 25.96 22.04
C SER A 42 -0.38 24.53 21.56
N PHE A 43 -1.41 24.11 20.82
CA PHE A 43 -1.33 22.92 19.99
C PHE A 43 -0.23 23.19 18.99
N SER A 44 0.95 22.69 19.31
CA SER A 44 2.14 22.86 18.52
C SER A 44 1.86 22.20 17.16
N LEU A 45 1.82 23.00 16.11
CA LEU A 45 1.79 22.55 14.71
C LEU A 45 2.86 21.49 14.40
N LYS A 46 3.89 21.40 15.27
CA LYS A 46 4.94 20.37 15.21
C LYS A 46 4.41 18.96 15.43
N ILE A 47 3.36 18.77 16.28
CA ILE A 47 2.79 17.44 16.52
C ILE A 47 1.98 16.98 15.31
N LEU A 48 1.30 17.90 14.62
CA LEU A 48 0.57 17.57 13.40
C LEU A 48 1.52 17.20 12.24
N ALA A 49 2.66 17.90 12.14
CA ALA A 49 3.68 17.61 11.14
C ALA A 49 4.37 16.26 11.39
N VAL A 50 4.61 15.89 12.65
CA VAL A 50 5.22 14.60 13.01
C VAL A 50 4.25 13.44 12.76
N SER A 51 2.97 13.61 13.05
CA SER A 51 1.97 12.56 12.75
C SER A 51 1.76 12.38 11.26
N LEU A 52 1.85 13.43 10.45
CA LEU A 52 1.76 13.32 8.99
C LEU A 52 3.03 12.69 8.40
N MET A 53 4.22 12.97 8.93
CA MET A 53 5.45 12.30 8.50
C MET A 53 5.48 10.80 8.86
N MET A 54 4.89 10.39 9.99
CA MET A 54 4.76 8.97 10.33
C MET A 54 3.76 8.23 9.43
N ALA A 55 2.74 8.90 8.91
CA ALA A 55 1.80 8.31 7.96
C ALA A 55 2.39 8.15 6.54
N CYS A 56 3.38 8.96 6.15
CA CYS A 56 4.08 8.83 4.87
C CYS A 56 5.24 7.81 4.90
N GLY A 57 5.59 7.30 6.07
CA GLY A 57 6.71 6.36 6.25
C GLY A 57 6.36 4.87 6.13
N ALA A 58 5.11 4.50 5.86
CA ALA A 58 4.77 3.15 5.45
C ALA A 58 5.21 2.98 3.99
N GLY A 59 6.50 2.75 3.77
CA GLY A 59 7.00 2.29 2.49
C GLY A 59 6.14 1.10 2.05
N VAL A 60 5.60 1.15 0.85
CA VAL A 60 4.87 0.04 0.25
C VAL A 60 5.90 -1.07 0.03
N HIS A 61 6.10 -1.91 1.04
CA HIS A 61 7.00 -3.05 0.95
C HIS A 61 6.24 -4.15 0.20
N ALA A 62 6.43 -4.23 -1.12
CA ALA A 62 5.95 -5.37 -1.87
C ALA A 62 6.95 -6.53 -1.72
N GLN A 63 7.08 -7.03 -0.50
CA GLN A 63 7.64 -8.33 -0.21
C GLN A 63 6.51 -9.38 -0.27
N PRO A 64 6.81 -10.66 -0.47
CA PRO A 64 5.82 -11.72 -0.35
C PRO A 64 5.04 -11.64 0.96
N VAL A 65 3.71 -11.69 0.91
CA VAL A 65 2.83 -11.51 2.06
C VAL A 65 1.94 -12.73 2.27
N GLY A 66 1.67 -13.05 3.53
CA GLY A 66 0.73 -14.09 3.92
C GLY A 66 1.20 -15.49 3.55
N GLY A 67 2.50 -15.75 3.64
CA GLY A 67 3.08 -17.07 3.39
C GLY A 67 2.64 -18.10 4.43
N VAL A 68 1.98 -19.16 3.98
CA VAL A 68 1.56 -20.30 4.79
C VAL A 68 2.15 -21.58 4.19
N VAL A 69 2.95 -22.30 4.95
CA VAL A 69 3.49 -23.60 4.54
C VAL A 69 2.34 -24.59 4.51
N SER A 70 2.01 -25.09 3.33
CA SER A 70 0.92 -26.05 3.11
C SER A 70 1.38 -27.51 3.05
N ALA A 71 2.65 -27.73 2.71
CA ALA A 71 3.28 -29.05 2.73
C ALA A 71 4.78 -28.91 2.96
N GLY A 72 5.38 -29.91 3.60
CA GLY A 72 6.79 -29.86 4.00
C GLY A 72 7.01 -28.99 5.24
N SER A 73 8.24 -28.50 5.41
CA SER A 73 8.61 -27.64 6.54
C SER A 73 9.56 -26.54 6.09
N ALA A 74 9.22 -25.30 6.40
CA ALA A 74 10.04 -24.12 6.19
C ALA A 74 9.72 -23.04 7.22
N THR A 75 10.69 -22.19 7.49
CA THR A 75 10.54 -20.98 8.29
C THR A 75 10.65 -19.77 7.39
N ILE A 76 9.69 -18.86 7.47
CA ILE A 76 9.68 -17.60 6.74
C ILE A 76 10.10 -16.51 7.72
N GLY A 77 11.18 -15.79 7.39
CA GLY A 77 11.76 -14.75 8.25
C GLY A 77 12.51 -13.72 7.45
N GLY A 78 13.35 -12.94 8.12
CA GLY A 78 14.19 -11.91 7.52
C GLY A 78 13.89 -10.53 8.08
N THR A 79 14.36 -9.50 7.36
CA THR A 79 14.18 -8.08 7.70
C THR A 79 13.37 -7.38 6.61
N ALA A 80 12.94 -6.15 6.89
CA ALA A 80 12.30 -5.32 5.87
C ALA A 80 13.26 -5.13 4.67
N GLY A 81 12.83 -5.63 3.51
CA GLY A 81 13.64 -5.59 2.27
C GLY A 81 14.48 -6.84 1.99
N ALA A 82 14.71 -7.73 2.96
CA ALA A 82 15.45 -8.98 2.77
C ALA A 82 14.73 -10.15 3.46
N MET A 83 13.93 -10.90 2.71
CA MET A 83 13.21 -12.07 3.21
C MET A 83 14.05 -13.32 3.01
N THR A 84 14.06 -14.18 4.03
CA THR A 84 14.71 -15.48 3.96
C THR A 84 13.71 -16.59 4.27
N ILE A 85 13.60 -17.56 3.39
CA ILE A 85 12.81 -18.77 3.57
C ILE A 85 13.78 -19.93 3.79
N THR A 86 13.85 -20.43 5.01
CA THR A 86 14.69 -21.57 5.38
C THR A 86 13.87 -22.85 5.33
N GLN A 87 14.10 -23.66 4.32
CA GLN A 87 13.44 -24.95 4.11
C GLN A 87 14.24 -26.06 4.83
N THR A 88 13.54 -26.94 5.55
CA THR A 88 14.15 -28.04 6.27
C THR A 88 13.86 -29.40 5.65
N THR A 89 12.84 -29.50 4.80
CA THR A 89 12.49 -30.73 4.06
C THR A 89 12.90 -30.60 2.59
N PRO A 90 13.17 -31.71 1.87
CA PRO A 90 13.53 -31.66 0.45
C PRO A 90 12.51 -30.96 -0.45
N ASN A 91 11.23 -31.11 -0.11
CA ASN A 91 10.15 -30.46 -0.84
C ASN A 91 9.30 -29.64 0.12
N VAL A 92 8.91 -28.43 -0.30
CA VAL A 92 8.00 -27.56 0.43
C VAL A 92 7.00 -26.96 -0.53
N ALA A 93 5.77 -26.76 -0.07
CA ALA A 93 4.76 -25.97 -0.75
C ALA A 93 4.30 -24.83 0.17
N ILE A 94 4.31 -23.61 -0.35
CA ILE A 94 3.93 -22.39 0.38
C ILE A 94 2.84 -21.69 -0.42
N ASN A 95 1.73 -21.37 0.23
CA ASN A 95 0.69 -20.53 -0.31
C ASN A 95 0.92 -19.08 0.13
N TRP A 96 0.83 -18.14 -0.80
CA TRP A 96 1.03 -16.71 -0.57
C TRP A 96 -0.23 -15.93 -0.91
N LEU A 97 -0.54 -14.90 -0.15
CA LEU A 97 -1.56 -13.93 -0.56
C LEU A 97 -1.08 -13.09 -1.74
N SER A 98 0.16 -12.63 -1.70
CA SER A 98 0.84 -11.98 -2.81
C SER A 98 2.32 -12.33 -2.81
N PHE A 99 2.93 -12.37 -4.00
CA PHE A 99 4.36 -12.63 -4.15
C PHE A 99 4.97 -11.59 -5.08
N GLY A 100 5.55 -10.54 -4.53
CA GLY A 100 6.26 -9.50 -5.24
C GLY A 100 7.64 -9.26 -4.63
N ILE A 101 8.57 -8.71 -5.40
CA ILE A 101 9.90 -8.29 -4.95
C ILE A 101 10.19 -6.95 -5.59
N ASN A 102 10.17 -5.86 -4.82
CA ASN A 102 10.48 -4.53 -5.33
C ASN A 102 11.96 -4.34 -5.62
N ALA A 103 12.27 -3.31 -6.38
CA ALA A 103 13.65 -2.90 -6.64
C ALA A 103 14.40 -2.66 -5.30
N GLY A 104 15.60 -3.19 -5.20
CA GLY A 104 16.41 -3.12 -3.99
C GLY A 104 16.01 -4.11 -2.88
N GLN A 105 14.98 -4.92 -3.09
CA GLN A 105 14.59 -5.98 -2.16
C GLN A 105 15.10 -7.34 -2.62
N SER A 106 15.17 -8.28 -1.68
CA SER A 106 15.62 -9.64 -1.94
C SER A 106 14.75 -10.67 -1.24
N VAL A 107 14.61 -11.81 -1.92
CA VAL A 107 14.05 -13.05 -1.36
C VAL A 107 15.07 -14.17 -1.56
N GLN A 108 15.44 -14.83 -0.49
CA GLN A 108 16.37 -15.93 -0.48
C GLN A 108 15.72 -17.21 0.02
N PHE A 109 15.84 -18.28 -0.75
CA PHE A 109 15.52 -19.63 -0.31
C PHE A 109 16.81 -20.37 0.11
N VAL A 110 16.86 -20.77 1.37
CA VAL A 110 17.90 -21.63 1.92
C VAL A 110 17.32 -23.03 2.02
N GLN A 111 17.77 -23.91 1.13
CA GLN A 111 17.20 -25.25 0.95
C GLN A 111 18.22 -26.33 1.36
N PRO A 112 17.78 -27.53 1.76
CA PRO A 112 18.70 -28.61 2.19
C PRO A 112 19.73 -29.02 1.14
N GLY A 113 19.42 -28.87 -0.14
CA GLY A 113 20.31 -29.21 -1.25
C GLY A 113 19.85 -28.71 -2.59
N SER A 114 20.67 -28.84 -3.62
CA SER A 114 20.39 -28.34 -4.97
C SER A 114 19.24 -29.08 -5.68
N SER A 115 18.88 -30.28 -5.22
CA SER A 115 17.72 -31.04 -5.71
C SER A 115 16.44 -30.70 -4.99
N SER A 116 16.49 -29.89 -3.93
CA SER A 116 15.32 -29.48 -3.17
C SER A 116 14.40 -28.59 -3.98
N VAL A 117 13.11 -28.69 -3.71
CA VAL A 117 12.04 -27.98 -4.45
C VAL A 117 11.20 -27.13 -3.50
N ALA A 118 11.03 -25.86 -3.84
CA ALA A 118 10.11 -24.95 -3.20
C ALA A 118 9.00 -24.54 -4.20
N LEU A 119 7.79 -25.01 -3.98
CA LEU A 119 6.61 -24.60 -4.74
C LEU A 119 5.95 -23.41 -4.03
N ASN A 120 5.92 -22.26 -4.68
CA ASN A 120 5.28 -21.05 -4.21
C ASN A 120 4.04 -20.79 -5.06
N ARG A 121 2.87 -20.87 -4.45
CA ARG A 121 1.60 -20.64 -5.11
C ARG A 121 0.92 -19.39 -4.56
N VAL A 122 0.63 -18.43 -5.43
CA VAL A 122 -0.15 -17.24 -5.08
C VAL A 122 -1.63 -17.60 -5.16
N ILE A 123 -2.34 -17.35 -4.07
CA ILE A 123 -3.79 -17.60 -3.94
C ILE A 123 -4.61 -16.29 -3.93
N GLY A 124 -3.95 -15.14 -3.86
CA GLY A 124 -4.60 -13.82 -3.99
C GLY A 124 -4.85 -13.43 -5.45
N SER A 125 -5.34 -12.22 -5.64
CA SER A 125 -5.77 -11.69 -6.95
C SER A 125 -4.70 -10.87 -7.67
N ASP A 126 -3.57 -10.56 -7.01
CA ASP A 126 -2.57 -9.66 -7.56
C ASP A 126 -1.53 -10.40 -8.41
N PRO A 127 -1.06 -9.80 -9.51
CA PRO A 127 0.08 -10.34 -10.27
C PRO A 127 1.37 -10.26 -9.45
N SER A 128 2.33 -11.14 -9.77
CA SER A 128 3.64 -11.17 -9.15
C SER A 128 4.61 -10.28 -9.92
N ASN A 129 5.03 -9.16 -9.33
CA ASN A 129 6.03 -8.28 -9.92
C ASN A 129 7.40 -8.53 -9.28
N ILE A 130 8.34 -9.05 -10.04
CA ILE A 130 9.71 -9.33 -9.62
C ILE A 130 10.62 -8.25 -10.20
N LEU A 131 10.97 -7.28 -9.35
CA LEU A 131 11.85 -6.14 -9.71
C LEU A 131 13.16 -6.17 -8.94
N GLY A 132 13.26 -7.03 -7.93
CA GLY A 132 14.42 -7.20 -7.06
C GLY A 132 15.13 -8.53 -7.28
N SER A 133 15.78 -9.04 -6.22
CA SER A 133 16.60 -10.24 -6.27
C SER A 133 15.87 -11.46 -5.72
N LEU A 134 15.86 -12.56 -6.47
CA LEU A 134 15.40 -13.88 -6.04
C LEU A 134 16.57 -14.85 -6.12
N THR A 135 16.94 -15.44 -4.98
CA THR A 135 18.06 -16.39 -4.90
C THR A 135 17.65 -17.69 -4.23
N ALA A 136 18.18 -18.81 -4.71
CA ALA A 136 18.00 -20.11 -4.09
C ALA A 136 19.16 -21.05 -4.41
N ASN A 137 19.50 -21.93 -3.49
CA ASN A 137 20.47 -22.99 -3.73
C ASN A 137 19.85 -24.27 -4.33
N GLY A 138 18.53 -24.32 -4.49
CA GLY A 138 17.78 -25.40 -5.14
C GLY A 138 16.78 -24.85 -6.15
N LYS A 139 15.71 -25.61 -6.42
CA LYS A 139 14.69 -25.28 -7.42
C LYS A 139 13.55 -24.50 -6.80
N VAL A 140 13.08 -23.46 -7.51
CA VAL A 140 11.94 -22.63 -7.10
C VAL A 140 10.89 -22.65 -8.21
N PHE A 141 9.68 -23.03 -7.84
CA PHE A 141 8.50 -22.94 -8.70
C PHE A 141 7.63 -21.81 -8.18
N LEU A 142 7.24 -20.88 -9.03
CA LEU A 142 6.33 -19.79 -8.72
C LEU A 142 5.11 -19.90 -9.62
N VAL A 143 3.95 -20.10 -9.03
CA VAL A 143 2.67 -20.24 -9.72
C VAL A 143 1.74 -19.12 -9.31
N ASN A 144 1.38 -18.27 -10.26
CA ASN A 144 0.41 -17.21 -10.07
C ASN A 144 -0.56 -17.15 -11.25
N PRO A 145 -1.85 -17.48 -11.06
CA PRO A 145 -2.85 -17.40 -12.13
C PRO A 145 -3.07 -16.00 -12.68
N ASN A 146 -2.70 -14.96 -11.92
CA ASN A 146 -2.85 -13.55 -12.34
C ASN A 146 -1.63 -13.02 -13.11
N GLY A 147 -0.63 -13.87 -13.36
CA GLY A 147 0.57 -13.55 -14.11
C GLY A 147 1.79 -13.25 -13.26
N ILE A 148 2.96 -13.37 -13.88
CA ILE A 148 4.26 -13.07 -13.30
C ILE A 148 4.99 -12.14 -14.26
N LEU A 149 5.49 -11.01 -13.75
CA LEU A 149 6.28 -10.03 -14.51
C LEU A 149 7.68 -9.94 -13.90
N PHE A 150 8.69 -10.15 -14.72
CA PHE A 150 10.08 -9.81 -14.40
C PHE A 150 10.41 -8.45 -15.03
N GLY A 151 10.65 -7.46 -14.19
CA GLY A 151 10.92 -6.09 -14.63
C GLY A 151 12.41 -5.79 -14.76
N ALA A 152 12.70 -4.57 -15.20
CA ALA A 152 14.06 -4.08 -15.31
C ALA A 152 14.74 -4.09 -13.92
N GLY A 153 15.92 -4.70 -13.81
CA GLY A 153 16.65 -4.86 -12.54
C GLY A 153 16.34 -6.14 -11.77
N ALA A 154 15.40 -6.97 -12.25
CA ALA A 154 15.19 -8.30 -11.67
C ALA A 154 16.46 -9.15 -11.81
N SER A 155 16.88 -9.75 -10.71
CA SER A 155 18.00 -10.71 -10.68
C SER A 155 17.50 -12.03 -10.12
N VAL A 156 17.52 -13.07 -10.93
CA VAL A 156 17.08 -14.41 -10.52
C VAL A 156 18.27 -15.37 -10.62
N ASN A 157 18.68 -15.90 -9.47
CA ASN A 157 19.77 -16.86 -9.37
C ASN A 157 19.30 -18.06 -8.54
N VAL A 158 18.80 -19.05 -9.22
CA VAL A 158 18.22 -20.27 -8.62
C VAL A 158 18.68 -21.49 -9.37
N GLY A 159 18.68 -22.68 -8.75
CA GLY A 159 19.07 -23.94 -9.39
C GLY A 159 18.10 -24.38 -10.50
N GLY A 160 16.92 -23.81 -10.57
CA GLY A 160 15.89 -23.97 -11.59
C GLY A 160 14.69 -23.12 -11.24
N LEU A 161 14.09 -22.46 -12.23
CA LEU A 161 12.88 -21.64 -12.10
C LEU A 161 11.86 -22.11 -13.12
N GLU A 162 10.66 -22.41 -12.66
CA GLU A 162 9.49 -22.76 -13.47
C GLU A 162 8.23 -22.13 -12.87
#